data_7d48a0e4a1f89d3f1f1a8940860dcd55
#
_entry.id   7d48a0e4a1f89d3f1f1a8940860dcd55
#
_cell.length_a   1.000
_cell.length_b   1.000
_cell.length_c   1.000
_cell.angle_alpha   90.00
_cell.angle_beta   90.00
_cell.angle_gamma   90.00
#
_symmetry.space_group_name_H-M   'P 1'
#
loop_
_entity.id
_entity.type
_entity.pdbx_description
1 polymer ?
#
loop_
_entity_poly.entity_id
_entity_poly.type
_entity_poly.pdbx_seq_one_letter_code
_entity_poly.pdbx_strand_id
1 'polypeptide(L)'
;MDKNNDSKFKSLLGVFSFYTGWFFLIISGSLNLIIFLSWILKHDSISALNIPPIWAWGMIGLSLCLASNFLIKTKINLLICCSWILTTLVLADESKSLARGLKPTLTKAKDKTNSNLIRVITVNCNGRNLSIVREAMKFDPDIIFTQESPSPDALLNLLREKKNHDYQIIGGWDCAIIAKGSLNQKKYPSILFNHTAGASLTLKNGSEIELLSLHLERAITRWDLWNPKCWIEHNLKNQDRKKQLKLILTELKSQSNNRPIIFGGDFNSSYQSNLYDAIPKIMGNFTNTFDKSGKGIGNTFTNYFPIIRIDHIYSSRHFSVVDSKSAKTQNSDHRMVISDLLLNQDDSTNHLAN
;
A
#
# COMPACT_ATOMS: atom_id res chain seq x y z
N MET A 1 -42.33 -48.68 -15.06
CA MET A 1 -41.41 -47.90 -14.27
C MET A 1 -42.08 -47.60 -12.92
N ASP A 2 -41.44 -48.01 -11.87
CA ASP A 2 -42.02 -48.12 -10.54
C ASP A 2 -42.16 -46.80 -9.84
N LYS A 3 -43.38 -46.26 -9.65
CA LYS A 3 -43.71 -45.01 -8.96
C LYS A 3 -43.06 -44.90 -7.56
N ASN A 4 -42.80 -46.07 -6.95
CA ASN A 4 -42.22 -46.17 -5.61
C ASN A 4 -40.71 -45.85 -5.59
N ASN A 5 -39.96 -46.18 -6.64
CA ASN A 5 -38.56 -45.87 -6.78
C ASN A 5 -38.34 -44.38 -7.07
N ASP A 6 -39.26 -43.74 -7.82
CA ASP A 6 -39.20 -42.31 -8.15
C ASP A 6 -39.45 -41.42 -6.91
N SER A 7 -40.35 -41.85 -6.02
CA SER A 7 -40.64 -41.13 -4.77
C SER A 7 -39.50 -41.25 -3.75
N LYS A 8 -38.85 -42.39 -3.63
CA LYS A 8 -37.66 -42.60 -2.78
C LYS A 8 -36.46 -41.79 -3.29
N PHE A 9 -36.28 -41.77 -4.62
CA PHE A 9 -35.20 -40.99 -5.22
C PHE A 9 -35.37 -39.46 -4.99
N LYS A 10 -36.58 -38.94 -5.14
CA LYS A 10 -36.91 -37.53 -4.84
C LYS A 10 -36.71 -37.17 -3.36
N SER A 11 -37.08 -38.09 -2.47
CA SER A 11 -36.84 -37.91 -1.03
C SER A 11 -35.36 -37.88 -0.68
N LEU A 12 -34.53 -38.77 -1.24
CA LEU A 12 -33.08 -38.79 -1.05
C LEU A 12 -32.43 -37.54 -1.60
N LEU A 13 -32.83 -37.05 -2.78
CA LEU A 13 -32.35 -35.80 -3.35
C LEU A 13 -32.71 -34.60 -2.46
N GLY A 14 -33.89 -34.56 -1.89
CA GLY A 14 -34.31 -33.51 -0.95
C GLY A 14 -33.45 -33.49 0.31
N VAL A 15 -33.20 -34.66 0.89
CA VAL A 15 -32.31 -34.78 2.07
C VAL A 15 -30.88 -34.36 1.74
N PHE A 16 -30.36 -34.82 0.61
CA PHE A 16 -29.01 -34.41 0.16
C PHE A 16 -28.90 -32.90 -0.05
N SER A 17 -29.85 -32.28 -0.77
CA SER A 17 -29.90 -30.83 -0.97
C SER A 17 -29.93 -30.06 0.34
N PHE A 18 -30.70 -30.53 1.32
CA PHE A 18 -30.81 -29.89 2.63
C PHE A 18 -29.45 -29.85 3.36
N TYR A 19 -28.80 -31.02 3.49
CA TYR A 19 -27.50 -31.07 4.19
C TYR A 19 -26.39 -30.31 3.43
N THR A 20 -26.36 -30.40 2.10
CA THR A 20 -25.41 -29.68 1.26
C THR A 20 -25.61 -28.17 1.36
N GLY A 21 -26.87 -27.72 1.39
CA GLY A 21 -27.20 -26.31 1.56
C GLY A 21 -26.71 -25.76 2.92
N TRP A 22 -26.95 -26.50 4.00
CA TRP A 22 -26.44 -26.13 5.33
C TRP A 22 -24.92 -26.18 5.40
N PHE A 23 -24.26 -27.14 4.77
CA PHE A 23 -22.81 -27.23 4.70
C PHE A 23 -22.18 -25.98 4.08
N PHE A 24 -22.69 -25.53 2.92
CA PHE A 24 -22.20 -24.28 2.30
C PHE A 24 -22.45 -23.06 3.18
N LEU A 25 -23.59 -23.01 3.86
CA LEU A 25 -23.95 -21.89 4.72
C LEU A 25 -23.06 -21.80 5.95
N ILE A 26 -22.78 -22.91 6.60
CA ILE A 26 -21.88 -23.00 7.76
C ILE A 26 -20.46 -22.62 7.36
N ILE A 27 -19.97 -23.14 6.24
CA ILE A 27 -18.63 -22.77 5.73
C ILE A 27 -18.56 -21.28 5.45
N SER A 28 -19.55 -20.71 4.77
CA SER A 28 -19.57 -19.29 4.45
C SER A 28 -19.58 -18.42 5.71
N GLY A 29 -20.41 -18.74 6.70
CA GLY A 29 -20.48 -18.01 7.96
C GLY A 29 -19.19 -18.11 8.78
N SER A 30 -18.64 -19.32 8.89
CA SER A 30 -17.35 -19.54 9.58
C SER A 30 -16.21 -18.81 8.91
N LEU A 31 -16.14 -18.85 7.57
CA LEU A 31 -15.13 -18.14 6.79
C LEU A 31 -15.25 -16.63 7.00
N ASN A 32 -16.48 -16.07 6.98
CA ASN A 32 -16.69 -14.65 7.25
C ASN A 32 -16.13 -14.23 8.61
N LEU A 33 -16.44 -15.02 9.66
CA LEU A 33 -15.94 -14.75 11.00
C LEU A 33 -14.41 -14.83 11.08
N ILE A 34 -13.80 -15.86 10.50
CA ILE A 34 -12.35 -16.04 10.47
C ILE A 34 -11.67 -14.86 9.76
N ILE A 35 -12.17 -14.49 8.58
CA ILE A 35 -11.60 -13.38 7.81
C ILE A 35 -11.79 -12.05 8.57
N PHE A 36 -12.97 -11.78 9.11
CA PHE A 36 -13.24 -10.59 9.91
C PHE A 36 -12.28 -10.48 11.09
N LEU A 37 -12.10 -11.56 11.87
CA LEU A 37 -11.19 -11.59 13.01
C LEU A 37 -9.74 -11.46 12.55
N SER A 38 -9.31 -12.07 11.45
CA SER A 38 -7.94 -11.94 10.93
C SER A 38 -7.60 -10.48 10.56
N TRP A 39 -8.56 -9.76 9.99
CA TRP A 39 -8.41 -8.34 9.63
C TRP A 39 -8.32 -7.40 10.84
N ILE A 40 -9.03 -7.74 11.94
CA ILE A 40 -8.98 -6.93 13.17
C ILE A 40 -7.74 -7.26 13.99
N LEU A 41 -7.47 -8.53 14.22
CA LEU A 41 -6.39 -8.97 15.09
C LEU A 41 -5.00 -8.78 14.46
N LYS A 42 -4.90 -8.83 13.13
CA LYS A 42 -3.66 -8.67 12.35
C LYS A 42 -2.47 -9.48 12.90
N HIS A 43 -2.74 -10.68 13.42
CA HIS A 43 -1.71 -11.50 14.02
C HIS A 43 -0.81 -12.14 12.96
N ASP A 44 0.50 -12.22 13.23
CA ASP A 44 1.50 -12.70 12.26
C ASP A 44 1.25 -14.13 11.79
N SER A 45 0.81 -15.03 12.69
CA SER A 45 0.53 -16.43 12.34
C SER A 45 -0.60 -16.63 11.33
N ILE A 46 -1.48 -15.63 11.16
CA ILE A 46 -2.59 -15.65 10.21
C ILE A 46 -2.40 -14.66 9.07
N SER A 47 -1.19 -14.11 8.92
CA SER A 47 -0.87 -13.10 7.89
C SER A 47 -1.10 -13.58 6.46
N ALA A 48 -1.05 -14.90 6.21
CA ALA A 48 -1.37 -15.50 4.92
C ALA A 48 -2.82 -15.20 4.47
N LEU A 49 -3.78 -15.06 5.39
CA LEU A 49 -5.16 -14.70 5.07
C LEU A 49 -5.33 -13.25 4.61
N ASN A 50 -4.37 -12.39 4.95
CA ASN A 50 -4.42 -10.97 4.65
C ASN A 50 -3.74 -10.61 3.29
N ILE A 51 -3.26 -11.61 2.55
CA ILE A 51 -2.67 -11.43 1.21
C ILE A 51 -3.77 -11.22 0.17
N PRO A 52 -4.78 -12.11 0.05
CA PRO A 52 -5.90 -11.82 -0.85
C PRO A 52 -6.67 -10.59 -0.34
N PRO A 53 -7.08 -9.69 -1.23
CA PRO A 53 -7.88 -8.56 -0.82
C PRO A 53 -9.22 -9.01 -0.24
N ILE A 54 -9.78 -8.22 0.67
CA ILE A 54 -11.02 -8.58 1.37
C ILE A 54 -12.20 -8.83 0.42
N TRP A 55 -12.25 -8.11 -0.72
CA TRP A 55 -13.29 -8.31 -1.72
C TRP A 55 -13.22 -9.71 -2.39
N ALA A 56 -12.02 -10.30 -2.51
CA ALA A 56 -11.87 -11.66 -3.03
C ALA A 56 -12.47 -12.68 -2.08
N TRP A 57 -12.23 -12.54 -0.77
CA TRP A 57 -12.90 -13.34 0.25
C TRP A 57 -14.41 -13.12 0.25
N GLY A 58 -14.85 -11.87 0.09
CA GLY A 58 -16.26 -11.51 -0.05
C GLY A 58 -16.94 -12.23 -1.23
N MET A 59 -16.27 -12.27 -2.39
CA MET A 59 -16.79 -13.02 -3.56
C MET A 59 -16.92 -14.51 -3.29
N ILE A 60 -15.92 -15.14 -2.65
CA ILE A 60 -15.99 -16.57 -2.28
C ILE A 60 -17.16 -16.81 -1.33
N GLY A 61 -17.26 -16.01 -0.26
CA GLY A 61 -18.31 -16.16 0.73
C GLY A 61 -19.72 -15.96 0.17
N LEU A 62 -19.92 -14.94 -0.66
CA LEU A 62 -21.19 -14.70 -1.34
C LEU A 62 -21.55 -15.83 -2.33
N SER A 63 -20.56 -16.38 -3.05
CA SER A 63 -20.79 -17.53 -3.93
C SER A 63 -21.26 -18.76 -3.16
N LEU A 64 -20.69 -19.03 -1.98
CA LEU A 64 -21.14 -20.09 -1.09
C LEU A 64 -22.56 -19.85 -0.57
N CYS A 65 -22.91 -18.61 -0.20
CA CYS A 65 -24.27 -18.24 0.18
C CYS A 65 -25.26 -18.46 -0.96
N LEU A 66 -24.90 -18.05 -2.19
CA LEU A 66 -25.74 -18.27 -3.36
C LEU A 66 -25.97 -19.77 -3.62
N ALA A 67 -24.91 -20.58 -3.60
CA ALA A 67 -25.01 -22.03 -3.73
C ALA A 67 -25.91 -22.62 -2.66
N SER A 68 -25.78 -22.21 -1.41
CA SER A 68 -26.70 -22.61 -0.34
C SER A 68 -28.15 -22.21 -0.63
N ASN A 69 -28.38 -20.98 -1.10
CA ASN A 69 -29.73 -20.45 -1.35
C ASN A 69 -30.49 -21.17 -2.49
N PHE A 70 -29.75 -21.75 -3.45
CA PHE A 70 -30.34 -22.62 -4.47
C PHE A 70 -30.88 -23.96 -3.87
N LEU A 71 -30.24 -24.43 -2.80
CA LEU A 71 -30.54 -25.70 -2.16
C LEU A 71 -31.54 -25.55 -1.00
N ILE A 72 -31.38 -24.50 -0.20
CA ILE A 72 -32.21 -24.18 0.96
C ILE A 72 -32.54 -22.68 0.99
N LYS A 73 -33.81 -22.34 1.22
CA LYS A 73 -34.22 -20.93 1.35
C LYS A 73 -34.42 -20.60 2.83
N THR A 74 -33.44 -19.96 3.45
CA THR A 74 -33.49 -19.55 4.85
C THR A 74 -33.20 -18.07 5.04
N LYS A 75 -33.76 -17.45 6.09
CA LYS A 75 -33.43 -16.08 6.48
C LYS A 75 -31.97 -15.95 6.90
N ILE A 76 -31.33 -17.04 7.36
CA ILE A 76 -29.92 -17.07 7.76
C ILE A 76 -29.03 -16.84 6.55
N ASN A 77 -29.39 -17.35 5.36
CA ASN A 77 -28.68 -17.05 4.10
C ASN A 77 -28.55 -15.54 3.86
N LEU A 78 -29.69 -14.82 3.99
CA LEU A 78 -29.71 -13.37 3.81
C LEU A 78 -28.82 -12.67 4.84
N LEU A 79 -28.85 -13.11 6.10
CA LEU A 79 -28.05 -12.57 7.19
C LEU A 79 -26.54 -12.71 6.91
N ILE A 80 -26.09 -13.89 6.46
CA ILE A 80 -24.68 -14.13 6.14
C ILE A 80 -24.27 -13.36 4.86
N CYS A 81 -25.13 -13.26 3.86
CA CYS A 81 -24.88 -12.40 2.69
C CYS A 81 -24.69 -10.93 3.11
N CYS A 82 -25.58 -10.38 3.94
CA CYS A 82 -25.46 -9.02 4.46
C CYS A 82 -24.17 -8.85 5.28
N SER A 83 -23.79 -9.85 6.09
CA SER A 83 -22.53 -9.83 6.83
C SER A 83 -21.32 -9.75 5.92
N TRP A 84 -21.27 -10.54 4.82
CA TRP A 84 -20.18 -10.46 3.85
C TRP A 84 -20.10 -9.10 3.15
N ILE A 85 -21.24 -8.55 2.73
CA ILE A 85 -21.30 -7.22 2.10
C ILE A 85 -20.77 -6.18 3.09
N LEU A 86 -21.25 -6.20 4.33
CA LEU A 86 -20.83 -5.25 5.36
C LEU A 86 -19.33 -5.37 5.68
N THR A 87 -18.83 -6.60 5.89
CA THR A 87 -17.42 -6.89 6.14
C THR A 87 -16.56 -6.34 5.00
N THR A 88 -16.94 -6.61 3.75
CA THR A 88 -16.20 -6.10 2.59
C THR A 88 -16.22 -4.57 2.51
N LEU A 89 -17.38 -3.95 2.66
CA LEU A 89 -17.51 -2.48 2.58
C LEU A 89 -16.76 -1.75 3.70
N VAL A 90 -16.74 -2.29 4.90
CA VAL A 90 -16.08 -1.65 6.06
C VAL A 90 -14.57 -1.84 6.04
N LEU A 91 -14.11 -3.02 5.65
CA LEU A 91 -12.70 -3.38 5.75
C LEU A 91 -11.90 -3.10 4.47
N ALA A 92 -12.54 -3.04 3.28
CA ALA A 92 -11.83 -2.76 2.04
C ALA A 92 -11.28 -1.33 2.00
N ASP A 93 -10.02 -1.21 1.60
CA ASP A 93 -9.39 0.10 1.38
C ASP A 93 -10.01 0.84 0.19
N GLU A 94 -10.39 0.08 -0.83
CA GLU A 94 -11.06 0.56 -2.02
C GLU A 94 -12.39 1.26 -1.69
N SER A 95 -13.17 0.72 -0.76
CA SER A 95 -14.44 1.34 -0.33
C SER A 95 -14.21 2.72 0.29
N LYS A 96 -13.17 2.84 1.12
CA LYS A 96 -12.80 4.11 1.77
C LYS A 96 -12.31 5.14 0.77
N SER A 97 -11.47 4.73 -0.18
CA SER A 97 -10.91 5.61 -1.20
C SER A 97 -11.94 6.03 -2.25
N LEU A 98 -12.86 5.15 -2.62
CA LEU A 98 -14.00 5.48 -3.48
C LEU A 98 -14.95 6.47 -2.79
N ALA A 99 -15.24 6.26 -1.50
CA ALA A 99 -16.05 7.20 -0.71
C ALA A 99 -15.40 8.59 -0.63
N ARG A 100 -14.05 8.67 -0.52
CA ARG A 100 -13.34 9.97 -0.62
C ARG A 100 -13.49 10.61 -1.99
N GLY A 101 -13.53 9.81 -3.06
CA GLY A 101 -13.75 10.28 -4.43
C GLY A 101 -15.10 10.95 -4.67
N LEU A 102 -16.13 10.60 -3.88
CA LEU A 102 -17.45 11.20 -3.95
C LEU A 102 -17.52 12.59 -3.31
N LYS A 103 -16.55 12.95 -2.46
CA LYS A 103 -16.50 14.29 -1.86
C LYS A 103 -15.96 15.29 -2.88
N PRO A 104 -16.58 16.47 -3.02
CA PRO A 104 -16.05 17.52 -3.89
C PRO A 104 -14.62 17.84 -3.47
N THR A 105 -13.74 17.87 -4.45
CA THR A 105 -12.35 18.23 -4.20
C THR A 105 -12.28 19.73 -4.01
N LEU A 106 -11.96 20.18 -2.81
CA LEU A 106 -11.53 21.57 -2.55
C LEU A 106 -10.09 21.81 -3.09
N THR A 107 -9.68 21.02 -4.07
CA THR A 107 -8.36 21.17 -4.68
C THR A 107 -8.33 22.47 -5.48
N LYS A 108 -7.72 23.47 -4.88
CA LYS A 108 -7.01 24.44 -5.70
C LYS A 108 -6.03 23.62 -6.56
N ALA A 109 -6.25 23.63 -7.87
CA ALA A 109 -5.29 23.08 -8.83
C ALA A 109 -3.89 23.54 -8.39
N LYS A 110 -2.87 22.68 -8.61
CA LYS A 110 -1.46 23.04 -8.34
C LYS A 110 -1.24 24.43 -8.95
N ASP A 111 -1.40 25.44 -8.12
CA ASP A 111 -0.99 26.79 -8.48
C ASP A 111 0.53 26.72 -8.48
N LYS A 112 1.16 26.71 -9.66
CA LYS A 112 2.63 26.63 -9.83
C LYS A 112 3.36 27.76 -9.12
N THR A 113 2.61 28.75 -8.61
CA THR A 113 3.14 29.87 -7.83
C THR A 113 3.43 29.55 -6.36
N ASN A 114 2.89 28.42 -5.82
CA ASN A 114 3.12 28.06 -4.43
C ASN A 114 4.44 27.25 -4.29
N SER A 115 5.53 27.95 -3.93
CA SER A 115 6.87 27.38 -3.73
C SER A 115 6.95 26.28 -2.66
N ASN A 116 5.92 26.14 -1.82
CA ASN A 116 5.87 25.16 -0.73
C ASN A 116 5.14 23.87 -1.13
N LEU A 117 4.58 23.78 -2.34
CA LEU A 117 3.92 22.59 -2.84
C LEU A 117 4.92 21.65 -3.48
N ILE A 118 5.08 20.46 -2.92
CA ILE A 118 6.09 19.46 -3.28
C ILE A 118 5.37 18.23 -3.85
N ARG A 119 5.69 17.85 -5.08
CA ARG A 119 5.22 16.60 -5.70
C ARG A 119 6.22 15.49 -5.47
N VAL A 120 5.77 14.43 -4.81
CA VAL A 120 6.55 13.24 -4.50
C VAL A 120 6.01 12.05 -5.28
N ILE A 121 6.89 11.28 -5.89
CA ILE A 121 6.54 10.02 -6.57
C ILE A 121 7.35 8.90 -5.94
N THR A 122 6.73 7.74 -5.71
CA THR A 122 7.45 6.48 -5.50
C THR A 122 7.08 5.47 -6.58
N VAL A 123 8.09 4.75 -7.09
CA VAL A 123 7.89 3.74 -8.14
C VAL A 123 8.96 2.65 -8.09
N ASN A 124 8.53 1.39 -8.13
CA ASN A 124 9.41 0.26 -8.37
C ASN A 124 9.75 0.16 -9.86
N CYS A 125 11.05 0.13 -10.20
CA CYS A 125 11.57 0.17 -11.57
C CYS A 125 11.69 -1.22 -12.22
N ASN A 126 11.10 -2.24 -11.63
CA ASN A 126 11.01 -3.60 -12.18
C ASN A 126 12.30 -4.05 -12.89
N GLY A 127 13.29 -4.46 -12.13
CA GLY A 127 14.57 -4.92 -12.66
C GLY A 127 15.43 -3.83 -13.31
N ARG A 128 15.42 -2.62 -12.74
CA ARG A 128 16.29 -1.48 -13.15
C ARG A 128 15.92 -0.83 -14.47
N ASN A 129 14.64 -0.83 -14.81
CA ASN A 129 14.17 -0.27 -16.08
C ASN A 129 14.12 1.26 -16.04
N LEU A 130 15.05 1.91 -16.74
CA LEU A 130 15.18 3.37 -16.80
C LEU A 130 13.96 4.07 -17.42
N SER A 131 13.19 3.37 -18.29
CA SER A 131 12.01 3.96 -18.93
C SER A 131 10.93 4.36 -17.93
N ILE A 132 10.88 3.68 -16.78
CA ILE A 132 9.91 3.96 -15.69
C ILE A 132 10.24 5.29 -15.01
N VAL A 133 11.53 5.58 -14.78
CA VAL A 133 11.97 6.89 -14.27
C VAL A 133 11.63 7.99 -15.28
N ARG A 134 11.83 7.76 -16.58
CA ARG A 134 11.40 8.70 -17.64
C ARG A 134 9.91 8.96 -17.62
N GLU A 135 9.13 7.94 -17.32
CA GLU A 135 7.67 8.04 -17.20
C GLU A 135 7.27 8.84 -15.97
N ALA A 136 7.89 8.58 -14.80
CA ALA A 136 7.66 9.35 -13.58
C ALA A 136 7.98 10.84 -13.77
N MET A 137 9.04 11.17 -14.48
CA MET A 137 9.43 12.55 -14.78
C MET A 137 8.40 13.34 -15.61
N LYS A 138 7.52 12.67 -16.36
CA LYS A 138 6.43 13.36 -17.10
C LYS A 138 5.41 14.04 -16.19
N PHE A 139 5.36 13.66 -14.93
CA PHE A 139 4.49 14.25 -13.92
C PHE A 139 5.10 15.48 -13.22
N ASP A 140 6.27 15.95 -13.67
CA ASP A 140 7.02 17.08 -13.09
C ASP A 140 7.17 16.97 -11.55
N PRO A 141 7.76 15.86 -11.05
CA PRO A 141 7.97 15.66 -9.62
C PRO A 141 9.05 16.59 -9.07
N ASP A 142 8.97 16.90 -7.79
CA ASP A 142 10.06 17.53 -7.06
C ASP A 142 10.97 16.48 -6.41
N ILE A 143 10.38 15.29 -6.07
CA ILE A 143 11.08 14.16 -5.46
C ILE A 143 10.59 12.86 -6.11
N ILE A 144 11.52 11.96 -6.47
CA ILE A 144 11.22 10.59 -6.90
C ILE A 144 11.98 9.63 -5.98
N PHE A 145 11.27 8.70 -5.36
CA PHE A 145 11.80 7.51 -4.72
C PHE A 145 11.71 6.35 -5.70
N THR A 146 12.83 5.70 -5.99
CA THR A 146 12.85 4.52 -6.85
C THR A 146 13.26 3.29 -6.07
N GLN A 147 12.66 2.15 -6.39
CA GLN A 147 13.03 0.82 -5.93
C GLN A 147 13.35 -0.05 -7.14
N GLU A 148 14.17 -1.10 -6.97
CA GLU A 148 14.80 -1.82 -8.08
C GLU A 148 15.41 -0.83 -9.10
N SER A 149 16.07 0.18 -8.56
CA SER A 149 16.52 1.39 -9.26
C SER A 149 17.56 1.08 -10.31
N PRO A 150 17.57 1.80 -11.45
CA PRO A 150 18.70 1.81 -12.37
C PRO A 150 20.01 2.20 -11.67
N SER A 151 21.14 1.96 -12.32
CA SER A 151 22.45 2.37 -11.82
C SER A 151 22.55 3.90 -11.69
N PRO A 152 23.38 4.42 -10.79
CA PRO A 152 23.62 5.86 -10.66
C PRO A 152 24.00 6.51 -11.99
N ASP A 153 24.88 5.87 -12.77
CA ASP A 153 25.32 6.39 -14.07
C ASP A 153 24.17 6.48 -15.08
N ALA A 154 23.30 5.48 -15.13
CA ALA A 154 22.14 5.49 -16.01
C ALA A 154 21.17 6.63 -15.63
N LEU A 155 20.95 6.85 -14.35
CA LEU A 155 20.13 7.96 -13.84
C LEU A 155 20.76 9.31 -14.17
N LEU A 156 22.07 9.49 -13.94
CA LEU A 156 22.79 10.72 -14.28
C LEU A 156 22.72 11.03 -15.78
N ASN A 157 22.92 10.03 -16.63
CA ASN A 157 22.81 10.18 -18.08
C ASN A 157 21.40 10.61 -18.49
N LEU A 158 20.36 10.03 -17.89
CA LEU A 158 18.96 10.42 -18.11
C LEU A 158 18.74 11.91 -17.80
N LEU A 159 19.27 12.40 -16.67
CA LEU A 159 19.10 13.80 -16.27
C LEU A 159 19.84 14.74 -17.25
N ARG A 160 21.04 14.36 -17.71
CA ARG A 160 21.80 15.10 -18.72
C ARG A 160 21.07 15.18 -20.05
N GLU A 161 20.54 14.07 -20.55
CA GLU A 161 19.73 14.01 -21.78
C GLU A 161 18.52 14.95 -21.74
N LYS A 162 17.88 15.05 -20.58
CA LYS A 162 16.69 15.88 -20.35
C LYS A 162 17.02 17.35 -20.08
N LYS A 163 18.30 17.72 -19.97
CA LYS A 163 18.76 19.05 -19.53
C LYS A 163 18.17 19.47 -18.16
N ASN A 164 17.90 18.48 -17.31
CA ASN A 164 17.31 18.69 -15.98
C ASN A 164 18.40 18.92 -14.94
N HIS A 165 19.10 20.05 -15.05
CA HIS A 165 20.21 20.41 -14.17
C HIS A 165 19.81 20.70 -12.72
N ASP A 166 18.52 20.88 -12.45
CA ASP A 166 17.99 21.13 -11.11
C ASP A 166 17.90 19.87 -10.24
N TYR A 167 18.00 18.67 -10.82
CA TYR A 167 17.89 17.42 -10.07
C TYR A 167 19.26 16.89 -9.67
N GLN A 168 19.30 16.35 -8.45
CA GLN A 168 20.42 15.56 -7.92
C GLN A 168 19.94 14.13 -7.61
N ILE A 169 20.89 13.20 -7.50
CA ILE A 169 20.65 11.78 -7.28
C ILE A 169 21.48 11.29 -6.10
N ILE A 170 20.87 10.51 -5.22
CA ILE A 170 21.52 9.73 -4.17
C ILE A 170 21.06 8.27 -4.29
N GLY A 171 22.01 7.34 -4.16
CA GLY A 171 21.72 5.90 -4.25
C GLY A 171 21.69 5.38 -5.69
N GLY A 172 21.04 4.25 -5.91
CA GLY A 172 20.95 3.50 -7.15
C GLY A 172 21.04 2.00 -6.91
N TRP A 173 20.89 1.19 -7.96
CA TRP A 173 20.87 -0.27 -7.96
C TRP A 173 19.61 -0.89 -7.35
N ASP A 174 19.25 -0.53 -6.13
CA ASP A 174 18.00 -0.96 -5.52
C ASP A 174 17.17 0.23 -5.08
N CYS A 175 17.66 1.10 -4.21
CA CYS A 175 16.97 2.33 -3.84
C CYS A 175 17.71 3.58 -4.33
N ALA A 176 16.96 4.55 -4.86
CA ALA A 176 17.51 5.89 -5.12
C ALA A 176 16.51 7.00 -4.77
N ILE A 177 17.05 8.19 -4.58
CA ILE A 177 16.35 9.46 -4.45
C ILE A 177 16.80 10.36 -5.58
N ILE A 178 15.84 10.90 -6.34
CA ILE A 178 16.05 11.90 -7.37
C ILE A 178 15.24 13.11 -6.95
N ALA A 179 15.87 14.28 -6.73
CA ALA A 179 15.13 15.44 -6.24
C ALA A 179 15.67 16.77 -6.79
N LYS A 180 14.78 17.77 -6.91
CA LYS A 180 15.12 19.16 -7.24
C LYS A 180 15.66 19.85 -6.00
N GLY A 181 16.92 20.27 -6.04
CA GLY A 181 17.60 20.95 -4.94
C GLY A 181 18.92 20.29 -4.57
N SER A 182 19.48 20.67 -3.44
CA SER A 182 20.74 20.11 -2.96
C SER A 182 20.50 18.90 -2.06
N LEU A 183 21.05 17.75 -2.46
CA LEU A 183 20.97 16.49 -1.71
C LEU A 183 22.27 16.23 -0.95
N ASN A 184 22.15 15.97 0.35
CA ASN A 184 23.26 15.52 1.20
C ASN A 184 22.96 14.10 1.68
N GLN A 185 23.79 13.14 1.26
CA GLN A 185 23.59 11.71 1.54
C GLN A 185 23.63 11.40 3.03
N LYS A 186 22.67 10.61 3.50
CA LYS A 186 22.66 10.03 4.83
C LYS A 186 23.11 8.56 4.77
N LYS A 187 23.92 8.16 5.74
CA LYS A 187 24.40 6.77 5.85
C LYS A 187 23.46 5.97 6.71
N TYR A 188 23.08 4.81 6.21
CA TYR A 188 22.31 3.79 6.95
C TYR A 188 23.22 2.60 7.29
N PRO A 189 22.89 1.80 8.32
CA PRO A 189 23.64 0.60 8.67
C PRO A 189 23.87 -0.31 7.47
N SER A 190 25.04 -0.95 7.39
CA SER A 190 25.47 -1.76 6.24
C SER A 190 24.50 -2.91 5.90
N ILE A 191 23.81 -3.46 6.89
CA ILE A 191 22.77 -4.48 6.69
C ILE A 191 21.57 -3.97 5.87
N LEU A 192 21.40 -2.65 5.79
CA LEU A 192 20.31 -2.00 5.03
C LEU A 192 20.80 -1.38 3.71
N PHE A 193 22.07 -1.58 3.36
CA PHE A 193 22.74 -0.84 2.26
C PHE A 193 21.98 -0.89 0.92
N ASN A 194 21.44 -2.05 0.56
CA ASN A 194 20.70 -2.17 -0.70
C ASN A 194 19.20 -1.87 -0.55
N HIS A 195 18.69 -1.72 0.66
CA HIS A 195 17.27 -1.60 0.94
C HIS A 195 16.84 -0.15 1.25
N THR A 196 17.78 0.77 1.26
CA THR A 196 17.51 2.18 1.58
C THR A 196 18.40 3.14 0.82
N ALA A 197 17.84 4.30 0.48
CA ALA A 197 18.58 5.50 0.13
C ALA A 197 18.05 6.65 0.97
N GLY A 198 18.91 7.32 1.73
CA GLY A 198 18.55 8.44 2.59
C GLY A 198 19.30 9.71 2.25
N ALA A 199 18.64 10.86 2.36
CA ALA A 199 19.25 12.15 2.12
C ALA A 199 18.55 13.28 2.89
N SER A 200 19.30 14.35 3.22
CA SER A 200 18.70 15.66 3.51
C SER A 200 18.61 16.45 2.21
N LEU A 201 17.43 16.97 1.90
CA LEU A 201 17.17 17.84 0.76
C LEU A 201 17.08 19.30 1.24
N THR A 202 17.88 20.18 0.66
CA THR A 202 17.71 21.62 0.81
C THR A 202 16.99 22.15 -0.42
N LEU A 203 15.79 22.69 -0.21
CA LEU A 203 14.98 23.33 -1.25
C LEU A 203 15.53 24.71 -1.63
N LYS A 204 15.10 25.24 -2.78
CA LYS A 204 15.51 26.60 -3.25
C LYS A 204 15.16 27.73 -2.27
N ASN A 205 14.13 27.53 -1.44
CA ASN A 205 13.73 28.49 -0.39
C ASN A 205 14.51 28.32 0.93
N GLY A 206 15.51 27.43 0.97
CA GLY A 206 16.34 27.14 2.15
C GLY A 206 15.74 26.14 3.13
N SER A 207 14.51 25.66 2.93
CA SER A 207 13.91 24.65 3.79
C SER A 207 14.62 23.30 3.65
N GLU A 208 14.85 22.61 4.78
CA GLU A 208 15.49 21.30 4.81
C GLU A 208 14.45 20.20 5.10
N ILE A 209 14.51 19.13 4.32
CA ILE A 209 13.59 17.97 4.42
C ILE A 209 14.42 16.70 4.46
N GLU A 210 14.16 15.81 5.41
CA GLU A 210 14.75 14.47 5.43
C GLU A 210 13.96 13.53 4.54
N LEU A 211 14.68 12.84 3.65
CA LEU A 211 14.11 11.94 2.64
C LEU A 211 14.62 10.52 2.83
N LEU A 212 13.72 9.54 2.63
CA LEU A 212 14.10 8.13 2.61
C LEU A 212 13.30 7.37 1.55
N SER A 213 14.01 6.76 0.61
CA SER A 213 13.50 5.70 -0.26
C SER A 213 13.80 4.35 0.38
N LEU A 214 12.83 3.45 0.44
CA LEU A 214 12.99 2.12 1.02
C LEU A 214 12.41 1.03 0.10
N HIS A 215 13.01 -0.16 0.19
CA HIS A 215 12.54 -1.39 -0.46
C HIS A 215 12.67 -2.53 0.55
N LEU A 216 11.56 -3.00 1.10
CA LEU A 216 11.59 -4.08 2.08
C LEU A 216 11.71 -5.45 1.39
N GLU A 217 12.19 -6.44 2.15
CA GLU A 217 12.29 -7.82 1.70
C GLU A 217 11.00 -8.32 1.03
N ARG A 218 11.15 -9.03 -0.09
CA ARG A 218 10.04 -9.53 -0.90
C ARG A 218 9.07 -10.37 -0.09
N ALA A 219 7.79 -10.17 -0.38
CA ALA A 219 6.73 -11.02 0.14
C ALA A 219 6.83 -12.42 -0.49
N ILE A 220 6.36 -13.42 0.26
CA ILE A 220 6.16 -14.75 -0.32
C ILE A 220 4.87 -14.71 -1.15
N THR A 221 4.95 -15.19 -2.39
CA THR A 221 3.81 -15.28 -3.31
C THR A 221 3.10 -16.63 -3.23
N ARG A 222 3.24 -17.33 -2.12
CA ARG A 222 2.69 -18.66 -1.90
C ARG A 222 1.23 -18.56 -1.46
N TRP A 223 0.34 -19.32 -2.12
CA TRP A 223 -1.13 -19.24 -1.93
C TRP A 223 -1.75 -20.56 -1.54
N ASP A 224 -0.94 -21.59 -1.29
CA ASP A 224 -1.39 -22.92 -0.89
C ASP A 224 -1.75 -22.97 0.60
N LEU A 225 -2.85 -22.28 0.97
CA LEU A 225 -3.31 -22.13 2.36
C LEU A 225 -3.63 -23.47 3.06
N TRP A 226 -3.76 -24.54 2.32
CA TRP A 226 -3.91 -25.90 2.87
C TRP A 226 -2.58 -26.49 3.35
N ASN A 227 -1.44 -25.88 3.04
CA ASN A 227 -0.11 -26.36 3.40
C ASN A 227 0.42 -25.58 4.62
N PRO A 228 0.74 -26.27 5.75
CA PRO A 228 1.28 -25.58 6.92
C PRO A 228 2.54 -24.75 6.66
N LYS A 229 3.39 -25.17 5.69
CA LYS A 229 4.58 -24.40 5.30
C LYS A 229 4.24 -23.01 4.78
N CYS A 230 3.10 -22.84 4.11
CA CYS A 230 2.66 -21.53 3.65
C CYS A 230 2.53 -20.55 4.83
N TRP A 231 1.88 -20.95 5.90
CA TRP A 231 1.66 -20.13 7.10
C TRP A 231 2.97 -19.79 7.83
N ILE A 232 3.86 -20.78 7.96
CA ILE A 232 5.16 -20.60 8.61
C ILE A 232 6.00 -19.59 7.83
N GLU A 233 6.11 -19.75 6.52
CA GLU A 233 6.91 -18.89 5.67
C GLU A 233 6.39 -17.44 5.65
N HIS A 234 5.07 -17.26 5.54
CA HIS A 234 4.45 -15.92 5.62
C HIS A 234 4.71 -15.25 6.96
N ASN A 235 4.58 -15.98 8.06
CA ASN A 235 4.86 -15.48 9.39
C ASN A 235 6.33 -15.04 9.53
N LEU A 236 7.28 -15.87 9.14
CA LEU A 236 8.71 -15.56 9.22
C LEU A 236 9.06 -14.33 8.38
N LYS A 237 8.63 -14.28 7.13
CA LYS A 237 8.93 -13.15 6.25
C LYS A 237 8.25 -11.85 6.69
N ASN A 238 7.07 -11.93 7.30
CA ASN A 238 6.43 -10.76 7.88
C ASN A 238 7.21 -10.22 9.08
N GLN A 239 7.72 -11.12 9.95
CA GLN A 239 8.58 -10.74 11.07
C GLN A 239 9.90 -10.12 10.61
N ASP A 240 10.53 -10.65 9.56
CA ASP A 240 11.78 -10.11 9.01
C ASP A 240 11.56 -8.69 8.46
N ARG A 241 10.50 -8.47 7.67
CA ARG A 241 10.14 -7.12 7.19
C ARG A 241 9.84 -6.14 8.34
N LYS A 242 9.20 -6.60 9.42
CA LYS A 242 8.97 -5.77 10.62
C LYS A 242 10.27 -5.35 11.29
N LYS A 243 11.22 -6.29 11.45
CA LYS A 243 12.53 -5.99 12.01
C LYS A 243 13.27 -4.99 11.13
N GLN A 244 13.26 -5.22 9.80
CA GLN A 244 13.87 -4.35 8.82
C GLN A 244 13.28 -2.93 8.88
N LEU A 245 11.95 -2.80 8.83
CA LEU A 245 11.27 -1.50 8.91
C LEU A 245 11.58 -0.79 10.24
N LYS A 246 11.58 -1.52 11.36
CA LYS A 246 11.91 -0.95 12.67
C LYS A 246 13.31 -0.37 12.70
N LEU A 247 14.31 -1.07 12.17
CA LEU A 247 15.69 -0.58 12.09
C LEU A 247 15.77 0.68 11.23
N ILE A 248 15.16 0.66 10.05
CA ILE A 248 15.12 1.80 9.11
C ILE A 248 14.51 3.04 9.77
N LEU A 249 13.34 2.90 10.39
CA LEU A 249 12.63 4.02 10.99
C LEU A 249 13.34 4.57 12.24
N THR A 250 13.98 3.70 13.03
CA THR A 250 14.76 4.12 14.20
C THR A 250 15.95 4.97 13.75
N GLU A 251 16.64 4.54 12.68
CA GLU A 251 17.76 5.30 12.13
C GLU A 251 17.31 6.63 11.50
N LEU A 252 16.24 6.61 10.72
CA LEU A 252 15.67 7.84 10.15
C LEU A 252 15.32 8.86 11.25
N LYS A 253 14.68 8.40 12.33
CA LYS A 253 14.31 9.26 13.46
C LYS A 253 15.53 9.84 14.15
N SER A 254 16.58 9.05 14.37
CA SER A 254 17.81 9.50 15.05
C SER A 254 18.55 10.59 14.26
N GLN A 255 18.49 10.54 12.93
CA GLN A 255 19.17 11.46 12.02
C GLN A 255 18.34 12.71 11.67
N SER A 256 17.04 12.74 12.00
CA SER A 256 16.12 13.74 11.47
C SER A 256 16.17 15.12 12.15
N ASN A 257 16.68 15.21 13.39
CA ASN A 257 16.77 16.46 14.15
C ASN A 257 15.46 17.29 14.15
N ASN A 258 14.30 16.63 14.30
CA ASN A 258 12.97 17.25 14.22
C ASN A 258 12.63 17.96 12.90
N ARG A 259 13.39 17.75 11.84
CA ARG A 259 13.09 18.30 10.51
C ARG A 259 11.85 17.65 9.89
N PRO A 260 11.22 18.31 8.91
CA PRO A 260 10.22 17.70 8.05
C PRO A 260 10.74 16.41 7.42
N ILE A 261 9.95 15.33 7.43
CA ILE A 261 10.36 14.02 6.89
C ILE A 261 9.34 13.56 5.86
N ILE A 262 9.83 13.06 4.73
CA ILE A 262 9.06 12.29 3.74
C ILE A 262 9.79 10.98 3.50
N PHE A 263 9.10 9.86 3.63
CA PHE A 263 9.65 8.57 3.24
C PHE A 263 8.63 7.76 2.45
N GLY A 264 9.12 6.90 1.60
CA GLY A 264 8.26 6.05 0.79
C GLY A 264 9.04 4.96 0.08
N GLY A 265 8.32 4.09 -0.59
CA GLY A 265 8.90 2.98 -1.32
C GLY A 265 7.98 1.79 -1.43
N ASP A 266 8.58 0.66 -1.79
CA ASP A 266 7.94 -0.64 -1.83
C ASP A 266 8.13 -1.37 -0.49
N PHE A 267 7.02 -1.50 0.25
CA PHE A 267 7.01 -2.18 1.54
C PHE A 267 6.83 -3.70 1.40
N ASN A 268 6.56 -4.20 0.21
CA ASN A 268 6.31 -5.61 -0.05
C ASN A 268 5.30 -6.25 0.93
N SER A 269 4.37 -5.46 1.41
CA SER A 269 3.36 -5.85 2.40
C SER A 269 2.01 -5.22 2.08
N SER A 270 0.96 -6.03 2.11
CA SER A 270 -0.40 -5.51 2.03
C SER A 270 -0.64 -4.45 3.12
N TYR A 271 -1.39 -3.41 2.81
CA TYR A 271 -1.74 -2.33 3.75
C TYR A 271 -2.44 -2.83 5.04
N GLN A 272 -2.96 -4.05 5.05
CA GLN A 272 -3.54 -4.71 6.21
C GLN A 272 -2.50 -5.31 7.16
N SER A 273 -1.23 -5.37 6.76
CA SER A 273 -0.19 -5.94 7.61
C SER A 273 0.01 -5.09 8.88
N ASN A 274 0.19 -5.77 10.01
CA ASN A 274 0.60 -5.14 11.26
C ASN A 274 2.04 -4.58 11.22
N LEU A 275 2.76 -4.76 10.11
CA LEU A 275 4.03 -4.10 9.83
C LEU A 275 3.92 -2.58 9.99
N TYR A 276 2.82 -2.00 9.52
CA TYR A 276 2.61 -0.55 9.54
C TYR A 276 2.38 0.02 10.96
N ASP A 277 2.07 -0.82 11.95
CA ASP A 277 1.93 -0.40 13.35
C ASP A 277 3.26 0.12 13.95
N ALA A 278 4.40 -0.22 13.33
CA ALA A 278 5.70 0.30 13.72
C ALA A 278 5.84 1.81 13.44
N ILE A 279 5.18 2.33 12.40
CA ILE A 279 5.32 3.72 11.97
C ILE A 279 4.85 4.69 13.06
N PRO A 280 3.59 4.67 13.54
CA PRO A 280 3.16 5.57 14.61
C PRO A 280 3.90 5.32 15.93
N LYS A 281 4.31 4.08 16.22
CA LYS A 281 5.04 3.75 17.46
C LYS A 281 6.44 4.36 17.50
N ILE A 282 7.14 4.41 16.37
CA ILE A 282 8.52 4.91 16.29
C ILE A 282 8.55 6.39 15.90
N MET A 283 7.81 6.74 14.85
CA MET A 283 7.85 8.06 14.23
C MET A 283 6.83 9.05 14.81
N GLY A 284 5.79 8.56 15.51
CA GLY A 284 4.70 9.41 16.01
C GLY A 284 3.72 9.80 14.90
N ASN A 285 3.36 11.07 14.83
CA ASN A 285 2.35 11.59 13.92
C ASN A 285 2.84 11.64 12.47
N PHE A 286 2.77 10.50 11.80
CA PHE A 286 3.01 10.37 10.35
C PHE A 286 1.72 10.00 9.63
N THR A 287 1.57 10.54 8.43
CA THR A 287 0.37 10.34 7.61
C THR A 287 0.74 9.56 6.35
N ASN A 288 0.05 8.45 6.09
CA ASN A 288 0.06 7.83 4.77
C ASN A 288 -0.71 8.74 3.80
N THR A 289 -0.07 9.17 2.73
CA THR A 289 -0.62 10.17 1.83
C THR A 289 -1.86 9.69 1.11
N PHE A 290 -1.88 8.43 0.67
CA PHE A 290 -3.04 7.86 0.00
C PHE A 290 -4.22 7.66 0.97
N ASP A 291 -3.98 7.22 2.20
CA ASP A 291 -5.05 7.08 3.22
C ASP A 291 -5.70 8.42 3.55
N LYS A 292 -4.94 9.50 3.48
CA LYS A 292 -5.42 10.85 3.77
C LYS A 292 -6.23 11.47 2.64
N SER A 293 -5.72 11.43 1.41
CA SER A 293 -6.27 12.19 0.27
C SER A 293 -6.48 11.34 -0.99
N GLY A 294 -6.08 10.06 -0.97
CA GLY A 294 -6.16 9.18 -2.14
C GLY A 294 -7.59 8.92 -2.58
N LYS A 295 -7.82 8.98 -3.89
CA LYS A 295 -9.11 8.73 -4.53
C LYS A 295 -9.01 7.60 -5.54
N GLY A 296 -10.12 6.87 -5.71
CA GLY A 296 -10.17 5.74 -6.61
C GLY A 296 -9.41 4.52 -6.09
N ILE A 297 -8.93 3.67 -7.00
CA ILE A 297 -8.23 2.43 -6.65
C ILE A 297 -6.76 2.75 -6.34
N GLY A 298 -6.36 2.57 -5.08
CA GLY A 298 -5.01 2.84 -4.58
C GLY A 298 -4.02 1.69 -4.73
N ASN A 299 -4.49 0.53 -5.17
CA ASN A 299 -3.66 -0.65 -5.31
C ASN A 299 -2.53 -0.41 -6.33
N THR A 300 -1.34 -0.91 -6.01
CA THR A 300 -0.14 -0.65 -6.81
C THR A 300 0.42 -1.90 -7.48
N PHE A 301 0.14 -3.08 -6.96
CA PHE A 301 0.55 -4.37 -7.51
C PHE A 301 -0.68 -5.27 -7.78
N THR A 302 -0.84 -5.91 -8.93
CA THR A 302 -0.09 -5.78 -10.19
C THR A 302 -0.55 -4.54 -10.96
N ASN A 303 0.30 -4.06 -11.88
CA ASN A 303 0.04 -2.83 -12.62
C ASN A 303 -1.25 -2.86 -13.48
N TYR A 304 -1.51 -3.98 -14.18
CA TYR A 304 -2.67 -4.09 -15.08
C TYR A 304 -3.97 -4.37 -14.33
N PHE A 305 -3.92 -5.27 -13.35
CA PHE A 305 -5.04 -5.60 -12.49
C PHE A 305 -4.61 -5.45 -11.02
N PRO A 306 -4.65 -4.23 -10.49
CA PRO A 306 -4.07 -3.93 -9.19
C PRO A 306 -4.94 -4.51 -8.08
N ILE A 307 -4.38 -5.48 -7.34
CA ILE A 307 -5.09 -6.22 -6.30
C ILE A 307 -4.67 -5.84 -4.89
N ILE A 308 -3.43 -5.35 -4.70
CA ILE A 308 -2.90 -4.96 -3.40
C ILE A 308 -2.13 -3.66 -3.49
N ARG A 309 -2.11 -2.90 -2.40
CA ARG A 309 -1.30 -1.70 -2.25
C ARG A 309 -0.10 -2.02 -1.38
N ILE A 310 1.09 -2.00 -1.97
CA ILE A 310 2.37 -2.29 -1.32
C ILE A 310 3.37 -1.14 -1.42
N ASP A 311 3.11 -0.16 -2.29
CA ASP A 311 3.89 1.06 -2.42
C ASP A 311 3.21 2.20 -1.69
N HIS A 312 3.96 2.92 -0.85
CA HIS A 312 3.42 3.96 0.02
C HIS A 312 4.34 5.18 0.09
N ILE A 313 3.73 6.34 0.35
CA ILE A 313 4.41 7.56 0.75
C ILE A 313 3.86 7.99 2.11
N TYR A 314 4.76 8.31 3.03
CA TYR A 314 4.45 8.84 4.35
C TYR A 314 5.09 10.22 4.52
N SER A 315 4.37 11.12 5.17
CA SER A 315 4.87 12.45 5.52
C SER A 315 4.67 12.75 7.00
N SER A 316 5.59 13.51 7.59
CA SER A 316 5.48 14.01 8.95
C SER A 316 4.39 15.09 9.06
N ARG A 317 4.04 15.47 10.29
CA ARG A 317 3.06 16.52 10.61
C ARG A 317 3.33 17.89 9.96
N HIS A 318 4.56 18.13 9.52
CA HIS A 318 4.96 19.36 8.85
C HIS A 318 4.36 19.52 7.45
N PHE A 319 3.70 18.49 6.95
CA PHE A 319 3.06 18.51 5.63
C PHE A 319 1.55 18.33 5.74
N SER A 320 0.85 19.10 4.92
CA SER A 320 -0.55 18.86 4.59
C SER A 320 -0.64 18.09 3.28
N VAL A 321 -1.32 16.94 3.29
CA VAL A 321 -1.51 16.12 2.09
C VAL A 321 -2.64 16.72 1.26
N VAL A 322 -2.30 17.23 0.08
CA VAL A 322 -3.25 17.91 -0.83
C VAL A 322 -3.95 16.90 -1.73
N ASP A 323 -3.16 16.03 -2.38
CA ASP A 323 -3.68 14.99 -3.28
C ASP A 323 -2.79 13.76 -3.23
N SER A 324 -3.37 12.60 -3.52
CA SER A 324 -2.60 11.36 -3.71
C SER A 324 -3.34 10.43 -4.67
N LYS A 325 -2.61 9.75 -5.54
CA LYS A 325 -3.17 8.79 -6.49
C LYS A 325 -2.19 7.70 -6.86
N SER A 326 -2.74 6.55 -7.27
CA SER A 326 -2.00 5.48 -7.95
C SER A 326 -2.11 5.70 -9.46
N ALA A 327 -1.00 5.65 -10.18
CA ALA A 327 -0.95 5.83 -11.63
C ALA A 327 -0.32 4.61 -12.31
N LYS A 328 -0.95 4.15 -13.40
CA LYS A 328 -0.45 3.03 -14.19
C LYS A 328 0.90 3.38 -14.82
N THR A 329 1.81 2.42 -14.86
CA THR A 329 3.08 2.48 -15.59
C THR A 329 3.02 1.66 -16.87
N GLN A 330 3.89 1.93 -17.84
CA GLN A 330 3.91 1.15 -19.08
C GLN A 330 4.76 -0.12 -18.98
N ASN A 331 5.84 -0.08 -18.19
CA ASN A 331 6.89 -1.11 -18.21
C ASN A 331 7.22 -1.67 -16.81
N SER A 332 6.48 -1.33 -15.76
CA SER A 332 6.59 -1.96 -14.44
C SER A 332 5.40 -2.87 -14.18
N ASP A 333 5.58 -3.86 -13.35
CA ASP A 333 4.51 -4.63 -12.72
C ASP A 333 3.88 -3.87 -11.53
N HIS A 334 4.50 -2.75 -11.11
CA HIS A 334 3.95 -1.82 -10.14
C HIS A 334 3.36 -0.57 -10.79
N ARG A 335 2.36 0.00 -10.13
CA ARG A 335 1.89 1.38 -10.34
C ARG A 335 2.70 2.33 -9.50
N MET A 336 2.92 3.55 -9.98
CA MET A 336 3.52 4.60 -9.17
C MET A 336 2.49 5.24 -8.23
N VAL A 337 2.93 5.67 -7.06
CA VAL A 337 2.14 6.54 -6.16
C VAL A 337 2.63 7.96 -6.35
N ILE A 338 1.71 8.88 -6.62
CA ILE A 338 1.98 10.31 -6.81
C ILE A 338 1.25 11.06 -5.71
N SER A 339 1.95 11.91 -4.95
CA SER A 339 1.38 12.69 -3.86
C SER A 339 1.84 14.14 -3.94
N ASP A 340 0.89 15.06 -3.77
CA ASP A 340 1.14 16.49 -3.64
C ASP A 340 1.06 16.88 -2.17
N LEU A 341 2.16 17.39 -1.63
CA LEU A 341 2.34 17.75 -0.23
C LEU A 341 2.60 19.25 -0.11
N LEU A 342 1.88 19.93 0.77
CA LEU A 342 2.14 21.32 1.11
C LEU A 342 2.98 21.36 2.39
N LEU A 343 4.19 21.90 2.31
CA LEU A 343 5.01 22.18 3.49
C LEU A 343 4.37 23.35 4.26
N ASN A 344 3.93 23.07 5.48
CA ASN A 344 3.33 24.07 6.36
C ASN A 344 4.43 25.06 6.78
N GLN A 345 4.13 26.34 6.77
CA GLN A 345 5.00 27.33 7.38
C GLN A 345 4.92 27.15 8.90
N ASP A 346 6.08 27.03 9.54
CA ASP A 346 6.12 27.02 11.00
C ASP A 346 5.53 28.33 11.53
N ASP A 347 4.56 28.26 12.43
CA ASP A 347 4.01 29.41 13.17
C ASP A 347 5.04 30.03 14.16
N SER A 348 6.30 29.60 14.06
CA SER A 348 7.39 30.05 14.94
C SER A 348 7.79 31.53 14.76
N THR A 349 7.28 32.21 13.74
CA THR A 349 7.53 33.65 13.54
C THR A 349 6.60 34.58 14.33
N ASN A 350 5.51 34.04 14.94
CA ASN A 350 4.55 34.85 15.70
C ASN A 350 4.91 35.06 17.18
N HIS A 351 6.00 34.48 17.68
CA HIS A 351 6.43 34.68 19.08
C HIS A 351 7.52 35.76 19.28
N LEU A 352 7.93 36.47 18.21
CA LEU A 352 8.90 37.55 18.32
C LEU A 352 8.30 38.96 18.08
N ALA A 353 6.95 39.04 18.02
CA ALA A 353 6.26 40.32 17.79
C ALA A 353 5.23 40.65 18.89
N ASN A 354 5.48 40.28 20.15
CA ASN A 354 4.76 40.81 21.30
C ASN A 354 5.73 41.12 22.44
#